data_b0f8a4cafca0b20ff87aa5f3cf2d1c00
#
_entry.id   b0f8a4cafca0b20ff87aa5f3cf2d1c00
#
_cell.length_a   1.000
_cell.length_b   1.000
_cell.length_c   1.000
_cell.angle_alpha   90.00
_cell.angle_beta   90.00
_cell.angle_gamma   90.00
#
_symmetry.space_group_name_H-M   'P 1'
#
loop_
_entity.id
_entity.type
_entity.pdbx_description
1 polymer ?
#
loop_
_entity_poly.entity_id
_entity_poly.type
_entity_poly.pdbx_seq_one_letter_code
_entity_poly.pdbx_strand_id
1 'polypeptide(L)'
;MKTMNANLLFLSALAASFAAGCRSYEPKPIDWELEARAGVTNELRIGTLEDAAVVALIGNRELNAMRLKAANSSRVARETGWWEDPELDFDVMRIVNPSGHPFLGGGSLAFTIPLSGALALDEKAAQAYAAADAADIRASEADVSAEARKLAIRLYALRRRGKMLREWSADGRAESARANVERLHEAGEVTSTELAGVRRRMHALRHDIMENEKETAATEIAFLRLSGLRPGTQIHIALDENKEVPMPNAKDDPLELVKHPKVMAALVRLDGTEHALHAEIRRQYPDLKLGPAYVNEEGLDRFGLVAGISLPLWNRNRKGIAEAEGARDDARLAAIDVWRSLVCDAAEARANLVRLLAHPPVPTSEREQADRLADAGELTPLEYLDVREEIMGFELAHADWWRDVALAAAELEKFNVNSNVNR
;
A
#
# COMPACT_ATOMS: atom_id res chain seq x y z
N MET A 1 18.41 -0.68 67.04
CA MET A 1 19.17 -0.08 65.90
C MET A 1 19.42 -1.03 64.71
N LYS A 2 19.49 -2.37 64.89
CA LYS A 2 19.74 -3.33 63.75
C LYS A 2 18.51 -3.50 62.82
N THR A 3 17.29 -3.38 63.30
CA THR A 3 16.06 -3.57 62.49
C THR A 3 15.72 -2.35 61.60
N MET A 4 16.17 -1.17 61.98
CA MET A 4 15.91 0.07 61.20
C MET A 4 16.76 0.13 59.91
N ASN A 5 17.96 -0.46 59.89
CA ASN A 5 18.82 -0.52 58.70
C ASN A 5 18.31 -1.52 57.65
N ALA A 6 17.66 -2.62 58.06
CA ALA A 6 17.14 -3.62 57.12
C ALA A 6 15.91 -3.06 56.35
N ASN A 7 15.06 -2.31 57.01
CA ASN A 7 13.87 -1.67 56.39
C ASN A 7 14.28 -0.55 55.40
N LEU A 8 15.34 0.21 55.70
CA LEU A 8 15.84 1.26 54.82
C LEU A 8 16.48 0.65 53.56
N LEU A 9 17.19 -0.48 53.69
CA LEU A 9 17.77 -1.21 52.57
C LEU A 9 16.69 -1.84 51.67
N PHE A 10 15.60 -2.33 52.27
CA PHE A 10 14.48 -2.90 51.51
C PHE A 10 13.70 -1.79 50.74
N LEU A 11 13.44 -0.65 51.36
CA LEU A 11 12.85 0.51 50.74
C LEU A 11 13.71 1.10 49.61
N SER A 12 15.02 1.15 49.81
CA SER A 12 15.95 1.63 48.79
C SER A 12 16.07 0.66 47.61
N ALA A 13 16.04 -0.65 47.85
CA ALA A 13 16.03 -1.68 46.80
C ALA A 13 14.70 -1.64 45.99
N LEU A 14 13.57 -1.45 46.68
CA LEU A 14 12.27 -1.29 46.03
C LEU A 14 12.22 -0.02 45.18
N ALA A 15 12.70 1.11 45.70
CA ALA A 15 12.78 2.36 44.95
C ALA A 15 13.73 2.26 43.75
N ALA A 16 14.83 1.53 43.86
CA ALA A 16 15.77 1.31 42.78
C ALA A 16 15.16 0.42 41.65
N SER A 17 14.35 -0.58 42.00
CA SER A 17 13.66 -1.43 41.03
C SER A 17 12.57 -0.66 40.27
N PHE A 18 11.86 0.27 40.91
CA PHE A 18 10.92 1.17 40.25
C PHE A 18 11.60 2.13 39.29
N ALA A 19 12.80 2.65 39.63
CA ALA A 19 13.54 3.57 38.78
C ALA A 19 14.18 2.89 37.55
N ALA A 20 14.56 1.62 37.65
CA ALA A 20 15.24 0.88 36.60
C ALA A 20 14.30 0.41 35.44
N GLY A 21 12.98 0.35 35.67
CA GLY A 21 11.99 -0.11 34.69
C GLY A 21 11.32 1.00 33.87
N CYS A 22 11.43 2.28 34.28
CA CYS A 22 10.74 3.37 33.63
C CYS A 22 11.48 3.84 32.37
N ARG A 23 10.79 3.81 31.21
CA ARG A 23 11.30 4.44 29.99
C ARG A 23 11.14 5.95 30.10
N SER A 24 12.19 6.71 29.82
CA SER A 24 12.14 8.16 29.66
C SER A 24 11.59 8.54 28.28
N TYR A 25 10.86 9.64 28.21
CA TYR A 25 10.43 10.21 26.94
C TYR A 25 11.61 10.86 26.20
N GLU A 26 11.84 10.43 24.95
CA GLU A 26 12.81 11.03 24.05
C GLU A 26 12.06 11.63 22.86
N PRO A 27 12.13 12.98 22.67
CA PRO A 27 11.50 13.61 21.50
C PRO A 27 12.24 13.18 20.22
N LYS A 28 11.50 12.89 19.15
CA LYS A 28 12.03 12.59 17.81
C LYS A 28 11.54 13.65 16.82
N PRO A 29 12.15 14.82 16.77
CA PRO A 29 11.81 15.84 15.78
C PRO A 29 12.15 15.37 14.37
N ILE A 30 11.43 15.89 13.37
CA ILE A 30 11.72 15.63 11.96
C ILE A 30 12.88 16.54 11.57
N ASP A 31 13.95 15.96 11.04
CA ASP A 31 15.05 16.67 10.40
C ASP A 31 14.72 16.93 8.92
N TRP A 32 14.15 18.10 8.65
CA TRP A 32 13.74 18.49 7.30
C TRP A 32 14.91 18.61 6.32
N GLU A 33 16.13 18.90 6.80
CA GLU A 33 17.31 18.96 5.94
C GLU A 33 17.76 17.58 5.49
N LEU A 34 17.71 16.60 6.40
CA LEU A 34 17.98 15.20 6.08
C LEU A 34 16.93 14.65 5.12
N GLU A 35 15.65 14.89 5.39
CA GLU A 35 14.55 14.48 4.50
C GLU A 35 14.66 15.17 3.14
N ALA A 36 15.06 16.44 3.14
CA ALA A 36 15.30 17.16 1.92
C ALA A 36 16.46 16.60 1.09
N ARG A 37 17.39 15.88 1.63
CA ARG A 37 18.52 15.23 0.94
C ARG A 37 18.26 13.76 0.61
N ALA A 38 17.27 13.13 1.23
CA ALA A 38 16.90 11.74 0.97
C ALA A 38 16.37 11.55 -0.46
N GLY A 39 16.63 10.41 -1.08
CA GLY A 39 16.10 10.06 -2.41
C GLY A 39 16.78 10.80 -3.58
N VAL A 40 18.00 11.35 -3.39
CA VAL A 40 18.75 12.00 -4.47
C VAL A 40 19.41 10.94 -5.36
N THR A 41 18.86 10.76 -6.54
CA THR A 41 19.49 10.00 -7.64
C THR A 41 19.45 10.90 -8.87
N ASN A 42 20.58 11.06 -9.57
CA ASN A 42 20.64 11.92 -10.75
C ASN A 42 20.04 11.25 -11.98
N GLU A 43 20.29 9.95 -12.14
CA GLU A 43 19.83 9.15 -13.28
C GLU A 43 19.24 7.83 -12.81
N LEU A 44 18.15 7.42 -13.43
CA LEU A 44 17.53 6.11 -13.28
C LEU A 44 17.42 5.44 -14.65
N ARG A 45 17.92 4.22 -14.77
CA ARG A 45 17.83 3.41 -15.99
C ARG A 45 16.88 2.25 -15.74
N ILE A 46 15.88 2.13 -16.61
CA ILE A 46 14.86 1.07 -16.60
C ILE A 46 15.00 0.30 -17.91
N GLY A 47 15.53 -0.90 -17.85
CA GLY A 47 15.67 -1.81 -18.99
C GLY A 47 14.54 -2.82 -19.10
N THR A 48 13.87 -3.12 -17.98
CA THR A 48 12.79 -4.09 -17.88
C THR A 48 11.66 -3.57 -16.97
N LEU A 49 10.48 -4.17 -17.08
CA LEU A 49 9.36 -3.86 -16.18
C LEU A 49 9.67 -4.26 -14.72
N GLU A 50 10.53 -5.27 -14.54
CA GLU A 50 11.00 -5.69 -13.22
C GLU A 50 11.89 -4.61 -12.57
N ASP A 51 12.75 -3.95 -13.33
CA ASP A 51 13.56 -2.84 -12.79
C ASP A 51 12.68 -1.73 -12.23
N ALA A 52 11.59 -1.39 -12.94
CA ALA A 52 10.61 -0.41 -12.49
C ALA A 52 9.94 -0.84 -11.18
N ALA A 53 9.55 -2.11 -11.09
CA ALA A 53 8.92 -2.67 -9.89
C ALA A 53 9.89 -2.65 -8.69
N VAL A 54 11.14 -3.10 -8.87
CA VAL A 54 12.16 -3.14 -7.80
C VAL A 54 12.44 -1.75 -7.24
N VAL A 55 12.61 -0.75 -8.11
CA VAL A 55 12.86 0.64 -7.68
C VAL A 55 11.68 1.17 -6.84
N ALA A 56 10.44 0.91 -7.27
CA ALA A 56 9.26 1.33 -6.53
C ALA A 56 9.12 0.60 -5.18
N LEU A 57 9.36 -0.72 -5.14
CA LEU A 57 9.26 -1.52 -3.90
C LEU A 57 10.27 -1.08 -2.83
N ILE A 58 11.45 -0.62 -3.23
CA ILE A 58 12.49 -0.14 -2.31
C ILE A 58 12.16 1.27 -1.82
N GLY A 59 11.75 2.16 -2.73
CA GLY A 59 11.62 3.58 -2.47
C GLY A 59 10.23 4.03 -2.02
N ASN A 60 9.19 3.23 -2.20
CA ASN A 60 7.81 3.62 -1.89
C ASN A 60 7.63 3.96 -0.40
N ARG A 61 7.23 5.20 -0.12
CA ARG A 61 7.13 5.72 1.25
C ARG A 61 5.95 5.11 2.02
N GLU A 62 4.84 4.86 1.34
CA GLU A 62 3.66 4.26 1.95
C GLU A 62 3.95 2.82 2.37
N LEU A 63 4.58 2.03 1.49
CA LEU A 63 5.01 0.67 1.79
C LEU A 63 6.00 0.62 2.96
N ASN A 64 6.94 1.56 3.02
CA ASN A 64 7.88 1.67 4.14
C ASN A 64 7.16 2.04 5.45
N ALA A 65 6.13 2.89 5.41
CA ALA A 65 5.30 3.19 6.58
C ALA A 65 4.50 1.94 7.03
N MET A 66 3.97 1.13 6.10
CA MET A 66 3.30 -0.13 6.42
C MET A 66 4.27 -1.14 7.06
N ARG A 67 5.50 -1.24 6.57
CA ARG A 67 6.54 -2.10 7.18
C ARG A 67 6.84 -1.69 8.62
N LEU A 68 6.94 -0.39 8.90
CA LEU A 68 7.11 0.13 10.26
C LEU A 68 5.89 -0.16 11.15
N LYS A 69 4.67 -0.01 10.61
CA LYS A 69 3.43 -0.35 11.32
C LYS A 69 3.41 -1.83 11.70
N ALA A 70 3.69 -2.75 10.77
CA ALA A 70 3.72 -4.18 11.04
C ALA A 70 4.81 -4.58 12.07
N ALA A 71 5.98 -3.92 12.03
CA ALA A 71 7.01 -4.11 13.05
C ALA A 71 6.53 -3.65 14.43
N ASN A 72 5.76 -2.55 14.51
CA ASN A 72 5.15 -2.09 15.76
C ASN A 72 4.04 -3.05 16.23
N SER A 73 3.17 -3.53 15.34
CA SER A 73 2.13 -4.52 15.68
C SER A 73 2.75 -5.81 16.23
N SER A 74 3.84 -6.28 15.62
CA SER A 74 4.60 -7.46 16.12
C SER A 74 5.23 -7.21 17.48
N ARG A 75 5.63 -5.97 17.78
CA ARG A 75 6.14 -5.61 19.12
C ARG A 75 5.00 -5.58 20.13
N VAL A 76 3.85 -4.98 19.78
CA VAL A 76 2.67 -4.96 20.65
C VAL A 76 2.21 -6.39 20.96
N ALA A 77 2.18 -7.29 19.97
CA ALA A 77 1.80 -8.69 20.16
C ALA A 77 2.71 -9.42 21.19
N ARG A 78 4.00 -9.10 21.24
CA ARG A 78 4.92 -9.68 22.23
C ARG A 78 4.71 -9.13 23.64
N GLU A 79 4.17 -7.94 23.75
CA GLU A 79 3.87 -7.28 25.03
C GLU A 79 2.41 -7.51 25.48
N THR A 80 1.63 -8.30 24.74
CA THR A 80 0.26 -8.66 25.08
C THR A 80 0.23 -9.99 25.85
N GLY A 81 -0.71 -10.15 26.75
CA GLY A 81 -0.93 -11.40 27.49
C GLY A 81 -0.18 -11.49 28.84
N TRP A 82 0.47 -10.42 29.29
CA TRP A 82 1.08 -10.36 30.59
C TRP A 82 0.03 -10.23 31.70
N TRP A 83 0.37 -10.75 32.88
CA TRP A 83 -0.45 -10.55 34.08
C TRP A 83 -0.48 -9.09 34.46
N GLU A 84 -1.56 -8.69 35.12
CA GLU A 84 -1.68 -7.36 35.74
C GLU A 84 -0.63 -7.19 36.84
N ASP A 85 -0.14 -5.96 37.02
CA ASP A 85 0.79 -5.65 38.07
C ASP A 85 0.12 -5.84 39.44
N PRO A 86 0.87 -6.28 40.46
CA PRO A 86 0.31 -6.45 41.80
C PRO A 86 -0.12 -5.12 42.39
N GLU A 87 -1.28 -5.09 43.01
CA GLU A 87 -1.82 -3.93 43.72
C GLU A 87 -1.26 -3.90 45.15
N LEU A 88 -0.76 -2.74 45.56
CA LEU A 88 -0.27 -2.51 46.90
C LEU A 88 -1.21 -1.48 47.59
N ASP A 89 -2.02 -1.93 48.53
CA ASP A 89 -2.94 -1.14 49.28
C ASP A 89 -2.40 -0.78 50.67
N PHE A 90 -2.68 0.44 51.07
CA PHE A 90 -2.37 0.93 52.44
C PHE A 90 -3.60 1.54 53.07
N ASP A 91 -3.94 1.07 54.28
CA ASP A 91 -5.01 1.59 55.06
C ASP A 91 -4.45 2.25 56.32
N VAL A 92 -4.82 3.52 56.55
CA VAL A 92 -4.51 4.23 57.77
C VAL A 92 -5.80 4.89 58.30
N MET A 93 -6.27 4.40 59.43
CA MET A 93 -7.49 4.93 60.08
C MET A 93 -7.19 5.49 61.44
N ARG A 94 -7.85 6.57 61.84
CA ARG A 94 -7.80 7.12 63.17
C ARG A 94 -9.03 6.72 63.97
N ILE A 95 -8.79 6.12 65.14
CA ILE A 95 -9.86 5.76 66.06
C ILE A 95 -10.29 7.01 66.80
N VAL A 96 -11.62 7.37 66.77
CA VAL A 96 -12.16 8.61 67.33
C VAL A 96 -12.20 8.59 68.86
N ASN A 97 -12.45 7.41 69.48
CA ASN A 97 -12.44 7.20 70.93
C ASN A 97 -11.54 6.03 71.31
N PRO A 98 -10.23 6.20 71.27
CA PRO A 98 -9.31 5.09 71.50
C PRO A 98 -9.21 4.78 73.03
N SER A 99 -9.28 3.51 73.36
CA SER A 99 -8.94 3.03 74.72
C SER A 99 -7.44 2.78 74.88
N GLY A 100 -6.66 2.86 73.77
CA GLY A 100 -5.21 2.63 73.72
C GLY A 100 -4.56 3.40 72.57
N HIS A 101 -4.12 2.72 71.52
CA HIS A 101 -3.48 3.33 70.33
C HIS A 101 -4.50 4.02 69.45
N PRO A 102 -4.30 5.31 69.05
CA PRO A 102 -5.28 6.08 68.28
C PRO A 102 -5.30 5.76 66.77
N PHE A 103 -4.39 4.93 66.30
CA PHE A 103 -4.28 4.63 64.87
C PHE A 103 -4.37 3.12 64.61
N LEU A 104 -5.13 2.79 63.58
CA LEU A 104 -5.17 1.50 62.93
C LEU A 104 -4.43 1.64 61.61
N GLY A 105 -3.47 0.77 61.34
CA GLY A 105 -2.73 0.78 60.08
C GLY A 105 -2.65 -0.62 59.50
N GLY A 106 -2.76 -0.71 58.18
CA GLY A 106 -2.63 -1.98 57.45
C GLY A 106 -2.06 -1.80 56.07
N GLY A 107 -1.76 -2.89 55.44
CA GLY A 107 -1.42 -2.93 54.04
C GLY A 107 -1.59 -4.33 53.46
N SER A 108 -1.88 -4.43 52.20
CA SER A 108 -2.00 -5.67 51.47
C SER A 108 -1.29 -5.61 50.13
N LEU A 109 -0.73 -6.73 49.68
CA LEU A 109 -0.18 -6.89 48.32
C LEU A 109 -1.02 -7.96 47.62
N ALA A 110 -1.87 -7.53 46.66
CA ALA A 110 -2.77 -8.41 45.98
C ALA A 110 -2.28 -8.72 44.54
N PHE A 111 -2.25 -9.99 44.20
CA PHE A 111 -1.95 -10.50 42.88
C PHE A 111 -3.25 -10.92 42.20
N THR A 112 -3.53 -10.43 40.98
CA THR A 112 -4.66 -10.86 40.15
C THR A 112 -4.25 -12.10 39.36
N ILE A 113 -4.83 -13.25 39.70
CA ILE A 113 -4.60 -14.54 39.02
C ILE A 113 -5.69 -14.73 37.98
N PRO A 114 -5.38 -14.63 36.66
CA PRO A 114 -6.40 -14.77 35.60
C PRO A 114 -6.81 -16.22 35.42
N LEU A 115 -7.94 -16.62 36.00
CA LEU A 115 -8.48 -17.98 35.89
C LEU A 115 -9.21 -18.22 34.55
N SER A 116 -9.60 -17.15 33.86
CA SER A 116 -10.38 -17.19 32.62
C SER A 116 -9.60 -17.80 31.44
N GLY A 117 -8.26 -17.67 31.43
CA GLY A 117 -7.42 -18.00 30.28
C GLY A 117 -7.58 -16.99 29.12
N ALA A 118 -8.23 -15.85 29.33
CA ALA A 118 -8.41 -14.82 28.31
C ALA A 118 -7.08 -14.23 27.81
N LEU A 119 -6.10 -14.04 28.69
CA LEU A 119 -4.79 -13.47 28.34
C LEU A 119 -4.07 -14.24 27.22
N ALA A 120 -4.10 -15.56 27.25
CA ALA A 120 -3.50 -16.40 26.19
C ALA A 120 -4.24 -16.27 24.84
N LEU A 121 -5.53 -15.93 24.87
CA LEU A 121 -6.33 -15.68 23.67
C LEU A 121 -6.12 -14.26 23.14
N ASP A 122 -5.94 -13.27 24.04
CA ASP A 122 -5.54 -11.91 23.67
C ASP A 122 -4.17 -11.91 22.98
N GLU A 123 -3.21 -12.68 23.50
CA GLU A 123 -1.90 -12.86 22.86
C GLU A 123 -2.06 -13.45 21.44
N LYS A 124 -2.88 -14.50 21.28
CA LYS A 124 -3.13 -15.11 19.96
C LYS A 124 -3.83 -14.13 19.01
N ALA A 125 -4.82 -13.37 19.50
CA ALA A 125 -5.48 -12.34 18.71
C ALA A 125 -4.47 -11.26 18.25
N ALA A 126 -3.63 -10.78 19.14
CA ALA A 126 -2.59 -9.79 18.82
C ALA A 126 -1.55 -10.34 17.82
N GLN A 127 -1.14 -11.61 17.96
CA GLN A 127 -0.27 -12.29 17.00
C GLN A 127 -0.93 -12.43 15.63
N ALA A 128 -2.21 -12.78 15.57
CA ALA A 128 -2.97 -12.87 14.31
C ALA A 128 -3.11 -11.49 13.64
N TYR A 129 -3.40 -10.43 14.39
CA TYR A 129 -3.43 -9.06 13.83
C TYR A 129 -2.07 -8.62 13.32
N ALA A 130 -0.98 -8.92 14.01
CA ALA A 130 0.37 -8.62 13.54
C ALA A 130 0.71 -9.42 12.26
N ALA A 131 0.27 -10.67 12.16
CA ALA A 131 0.41 -11.48 10.96
C ALA A 131 -0.44 -10.94 9.80
N ALA A 132 -1.64 -10.41 10.08
CA ALA A 132 -2.48 -9.74 9.07
C ALA A 132 -1.80 -8.47 8.54
N ASP A 133 -1.24 -7.62 9.41
CA ASP A 133 -0.47 -6.44 8.98
C ASP A 133 0.74 -6.83 8.11
N ALA A 134 1.41 -7.96 8.40
CA ALA A 134 2.50 -8.48 7.58
C ALA A 134 2.00 -9.03 6.21
N ALA A 135 0.80 -9.61 6.16
CA ALA A 135 0.18 -10.06 4.92
C ALA A 135 -0.30 -8.88 4.06
N ASP A 136 -0.79 -7.82 4.68
CA ASP A 136 -1.15 -6.56 3.99
C ASP A 136 0.05 -5.94 3.27
N ILE A 137 1.27 -6.05 3.81
CA ILE A 137 2.49 -5.59 3.12
C ILE A 137 2.65 -6.33 1.79
N ARG A 138 2.49 -7.66 1.77
CA ARG A 138 2.62 -8.46 0.53
C ARG A 138 1.57 -8.07 -0.50
N ALA A 139 0.34 -7.79 -0.07
CA ALA A 139 -0.72 -7.30 -0.93
C ALA A 139 -0.37 -5.93 -1.52
N SER A 140 0.16 -5.02 -0.70
CA SER A 140 0.59 -3.68 -1.15
C SER A 140 1.84 -3.74 -2.03
N GLU A 141 2.78 -4.66 -1.79
CA GLU A 141 3.94 -4.90 -2.66
C GLU A 141 3.49 -5.32 -4.07
N ALA A 142 2.48 -6.18 -4.18
CA ALA A 142 1.90 -6.56 -5.47
C ALA A 142 1.27 -5.36 -6.19
N ASP A 143 0.49 -4.54 -5.47
CA ASP A 143 -0.14 -3.34 -6.04
C ASP A 143 0.90 -2.28 -6.49
N VAL A 144 1.91 -1.99 -5.67
CA VAL A 144 3.00 -1.04 -5.99
C VAL A 144 3.81 -1.54 -7.19
N SER A 145 4.12 -2.83 -7.24
CA SER A 145 4.83 -3.45 -8.36
C SER A 145 4.04 -3.34 -9.67
N ALA A 146 2.74 -3.65 -9.64
CA ALA A 146 1.88 -3.55 -10.82
C ALA A 146 1.75 -2.09 -11.29
N GLU A 147 1.57 -1.13 -10.38
CA GLU A 147 1.47 0.28 -10.73
C GLU A 147 2.78 0.83 -11.30
N ALA A 148 3.93 0.42 -10.75
CA ALA A 148 5.24 0.79 -11.29
C ALA A 148 5.43 0.30 -12.73
N ARG A 149 5.06 -0.95 -13.02
CA ARG A 149 5.09 -1.51 -14.39
C ARG A 149 4.18 -0.74 -15.33
N LYS A 150 2.95 -0.43 -14.92
CA LYS A 150 2.00 0.36 -15.72
C LYS A 150 2.52 1.76 -16.03
N LEU A 151 3.10 2.44 -15.04
CA LEU A 151 3.72 3.75 -15.25
C LEU A 151 4.93 3.68 -16.18
N ALA A 152 5.76 2.63 -16.08
CA ALA A 152 6.87 2.41 -16.99
C ALA A 152 6.39 2.17 -18.44
N ILE A 153 5.35 1.34 -18.64
CA ILE A 153 4.74 1.11 -19.97
C ILE A 153 4.19 2.44 -20.53
N ARG A 154 3.44 3.20 -19.74
CA ARG A 154 2.90 4.51 -20.16
C ARG A 154 4.00 5.47 -20.56
N LEU A 155 5.04 5.58 -19.73
CA LEU A 155 6.16 6.49 -19.97
C LEU A 155 6.91 6.11 -21.26
N TYR A 156 7.18 4.83 -21.47
CA TYR A 156 7.80 4.32 -22.68
C TYR A 156 6.94 4.63 -23.92
N ALA A 157 5.66 4.31 -23.88
CA ALA A 157 4.71 4.55 -24.97
C ALA A 157 4.57 6.04 -25.33
N LEU A 158 4.46 6.91 -24.32
CA LEU A 158 4.40 8.36 -24.51
C LEU A 158 5.67 8.92 -25.15
N ARG A 159 6.85 8.47 -24.71
CA ARG A 159 8.12 8.88 -25.33
C ARG A 159 8.24 8.41 -26.77
N ARG A 160 7.83 7.18 -27.05
CA ARG A 160 7.77 6.63 -28.42
C ARG A 160 6.82 7.46 -29.29
N ARG A 161 5.59 7.69 -28.81
CA ARG A 161 4.60 8.54 -29.48
C ARG A 161 5.13 9.94 -29.74
N GLY A 162 5.75 10.59 -28.74
CA GLY A 162 6.35 11.91 -28.88
C GLY A 162 7.50 11.95 -29.88
N LYS A 163 8.30 10.87 -29.98
CA LYS A 163 9.32 10.72 -31.00
C LYS A 163 8.69 10.68 -32.39
N MET A 164 7.68 9.84 -32.61
CA MET A 164 6.95 9.72 -33.88
C MET A 164 6.34 11.06 -34.29
N LEU A 165 5.61 11.74 -33.40
CA LEU A 165 5.02 13.05 -33.67
C LEU A 165 6.06 14.10 -34.09
N ARG A 166 7.20 14.14 -33.42
CA ARG A 166 8.31 15.06 -33.79
C ARG A 166 8.94 14.70 -35.14
N GLU A 167 9.15 13.42 -35.43
CA GLU A 167 9.66 12.97 -36.74
C GLU A 167 8.70 13.36 -37.86
N TRP A 168 7.38 13.21 -37.65
CA TRP A 168 6.36 13.66 -38.57
C TRP A 168 6.32 15.20 -38.74
N SER A 169 6.52 15.93 -37.65
CA SER A 169 6.59 17.41 -37.69
C SER A 169 7.81 17.93 -38.44
N ALA A 170 8.94 17.22 -38.35
CA ALA A 170 10.22 17.57 -38.95
C ALA A 170 10.45 16.98 -40.36
N ASP A 171 9.44 16.29 -40.92
CA ASP A 171 9.55 15.67 -42.24
C ASP A 171 9.69 16.73 -43.35
N GLY A 172 10.87 16.78 -43.98
CA GLY A 172 11.20 17.76 -45.02
C GLY A 172 10.35 17.63 -46.28
N ARG A 173 9.84 16.44 -46.61
CA ARG A 173 8.92 16.23 -47.75
C ARG A 173 7.53 16.83 -47.46
N ALA A 174 7.02 16.60 -46.26
CA ALA A 174 5.78 17.20 -45.82
C ALA A 174 5.84 18.72 -45.77
N GLU A 175 7.00 19.29 -45.35
CA GLU A 175 7.25 20.73 -45.37
C GLU A 175 7.27 21.29 -46.80
N SER A 176 7.97 20.58 -47.72
CA SER A 176 8.00 20.94 -49.13
C SER A 176 6.59 20.90 -49.77
N ALA A 177 5.81 19.87 -49.43
CA ALA A 177 4.42 19.76 -49.93
C ALA A 177 3.55 20.92 -49.42
N ARG A 178 3.69 21.32 -48.15
CA ARG A 178 2.99 22.48 -47.59
C ARG A 178 3.37 23.79 -48.27
N ALA A 179 4.66 24.00 -48.46
CA ALA A 179 5.15 25.19 -49.19
C ALA A 179 4.64 25.22 -50.63
N ASN A 180 4.49 24.04 -51.28
CA ASN A 180 3.88 23.93 -52.59
C ASN A 180 2.38 24.31 -52.58
N VAL A 181 1.61 23.84 -51.58
CA VAL A 181 0.18 24.21 -51.42
C VAL A 181 0.05 25.72 -51.23
N GLU A 182 0.90 26.39 -50.49
CA GLU A 182 0.88 27.85 -50.34
C GLU A 182 1.14 28.58 -51.68
N ARG A 183 2.14 28.11 -52.42
CA ARG A 183 2.41 28.68 -53.79
C ARG A 183 1.29 28.44 -54.77
N LEU A 184 0.65 27.27 -54.78
CA LEU A 184 -0.50 26.95 -55.60
C LEU A 184 -1.72 27.82 -55.23
N HIS A 185 -1.88 28.13 -53.95
CA HIS A 185 -2.92 29.07 -53.51
C HIS A 185 -2.67 30.50 -54.01
N GLU A 186 -1.43 30.99 -53.96
CA GLU A 186 -1.03 32.27 -54.49
C GLU A 186 -1.26 32.34 -56.02
N ALA A 187 -1.09 31.23 -56.73
CA ALA A 187 -1.38 31.08 -58.16
C ALA A 187 -2.90 30.95 -58.47
N GLY A 188 -3.74 30.78 -57.45
CA GLY A 188 -5.18 30.61 -57.63
C GLY A 188 -5.62 29.17 -57.95
N GLU A 189 -4.71 28.19 -57.88
CA GLU A 189 -4.98 26.77 -58.20
C GLU A 189 -5.50 26.00 -56.98
N VAL A 190 -5.26 26.49 -55.74
CA VAL A 190 -5.76 25.93 -54.49
C VAL A 190 -6.66 26.95 -53.80
N THR A 191 -7.79 26.49 -53.27
CA THR A 191 -8.78 27.34 -52.62
C THR A 191 -8.31 27.75 -51.21
N SER A 192 -8.82 28.87 -50.71
CA SER A 192 -8.58 29.30 -49.33
C SER A 192 -9.08 28.28 -48.30
N THR A 193 -10.08 27.47 -48.64
CA THR A 193 -10.62 26.40 -47.78
C THR A 193 -9.63 25.26 -47.64
N GLU A 194 -8.98 24.81 -48.72
CA GLU A 194 -7.97 23.77 -48.73
C GLU A 194 -6.71 24.21 -47.97
N LEU A 195 -6.21 25.43 -48.22
CA LEU A 195 -5.09 25.98 -47.46
C LEU A 195 -5.39 26.07 -45.95
N ALA A 196 -6.62 26.51 -45.60
CA ALA A 196 -7.07 26.54 -44.22
C ALA A 196 -7.12 25.14 -43.61
N GLY A 197 -7.47 24.10 -44.41
CA GLY A 197 -7.41 22.70 -44.03
C GLY A 197 -6.00 22.28 -43.66
N VAL A 198 -5.00 22.53 -44.49
CA VAL A 198 -3.59 22.22 -44.22
C VAL A 198 -3.09 22.92 -42.95
N ARG A 199 -3.39 24.20 -42.77
CA ARG A 199 -3.01 24.96 -41.57
C ARG A 199 -3.64 24.40 -40.30
N ARG A 200 -4.92 23.99 -40.35
CA ARG A 200 -5.58 23.32 -39.18
C ARG A 200 -4.88 22.03 -38.78
N ARG A 201 -4.50 21.18 -39.74
CA ARG A 201 -3.76 19.93 -39.45
C ARG A 201 -2.42 20.20 -38.79
N MET A 202 -1.70 21.22 -39.24
CA MET A 202 -0.45 21.62 -38.59
C MET A 202 -0.66 22.09 -37.15
N HIS A 203 -1.73 22.85 -36.91
CA HIS A 203 -2.05 23.26 -35.54
C HIS A 203 -2.45 22.05 -34.68
N ALA A 204 -3.19 21.08 -35.21
CA ALA A 204 -3.54 19.86 -34.53
C ALA A 204 -2.30 19.06 -34.17
N LEU A 205 -1.36 18.85 -35.11
CA LEU A 205 -0.10 18.14 -34.84
C LEU A 205 0.75 18.83 -33.76
N ARG A 206 0.84 20.16 -33.77
CA ARG A 206 1.54 20.92 -32.71
C ARG A 206 0.84 20.76 -31.34
N HIS A 207 -0.48 20.76 -31.35
CA HIS A 207 -1.25 20.54 -30.14
C HIS A 207 -1.01 19.13 -29.58
N ASP A 208 -1.01 18.10 -30.43
CA ASP A 208 -0.76 16.72 -30.05
C ASP A 208 0.65 16.53 -29.47
N ILE A 209 1.66 17.21 -30.05
CA ILE A 209 3.02 17.22 -29.49
C ILE A 209 3.02 17.81 -28.08
N MET A 210 2.41 18.96 -27.89
CA MET A 210 2.35 19.67 -26.61
C MET A 210 1.60 18.86 -25.55
N GLU A 211 0.47 18.26 -25.91
CA GLU A 211 -0.32 17.43 -24.96
C GLU A 211 0.44 16.15 -24.60
N ASN A 212 1.12 15.51 -25.57
CA ASN A 212 1.99 14.35 -25.29
C ASN A 212 3.17 14.70 -24.37
N GLU A 213 3.79 15.87 -24.52
CA GLU A 213 4.87 16.33 -23.64
C GLU A 213 4.36 16.58 -22.22
N LYS A 214 3.19 17.18 -22.07
CA LYS A 214 2.52 17.40 -20.78
C LYS A 214 2.19 16.07 -20.10
N GLU A 215 1.62 15.10 -20.82
CA GLU A 215 1.29 13.78 -20.28
C GLU A 215 2.56 12.99 -19.90
N THR A 216 3.63 13.10 -20.70
CA THR A 216 4.93 12.51 -20.40
C THR A 216 5.48 13.05 -19.09
N ALA A 217 5.50 14.39 -18.90
CA ALA A 217 5.97 15.01 -17.68
C ALA A 217 5.11 14.60 -16.46
N ALA A 218 3.79 14.54 -16.62
CA ALA A 218 2.90 14.10 -15.55
C ALA A 218 3.17 12.63 -15.15
N THR A 219 3.39 11.75 -16.13
CA THR A 219 3.68 10.34 -15.90
C THR A 219 5.05 10.14 -15.26
N GLU A 220 6.08 10.92 -15.65
CA GLU A 220 7.38 10.94 -14.98
C GLU A 220 7.27 11.30 -13.51
N ILE A 221 6.54 12.38 -13.20
CA ILE A 221 6.31 12.80 -11.81
C ILE A 221 5.54 11.73 -11.02
N ALA A 222 4.55 11.08 -11.64
CA ALA A 222 3.82 9.99 -10.99
C ALA A 222 4.73 8.81 -10.67
N PHE A 223 5.62 8.41 -11.58
CA PHE A 223 6.59 7.34 -11.36
C PHE A 223 7.60 7.72 -10.25
N LEU A 224 8.15 8.93 -10.27
CA LEU A 224 9.07 9.43 -9.24
C LEU A 224 8.41 9.45 -7.86
N ARG A 225 7.14 9.87 -7.79
CA ARG A 225 6.35 9.86 -6.55
C ARG A 225 6.16 8.44 -6.02
N LEU A 226 5.75 7.49 -6.89
CA LEU A 226 5.56 6.09 -6.52
C LEU A 226 6.86 5.47 -5.99
N SER A 227 7.98 5.79 -6.63
CA SER A 227 9.32 5.27 -6.31
C SER A 227 10.02 6.03 -5.18
N GLY A 228 9.38 7.04 -4.58
CA GLY A 228 9.98 7.86 -3.52
C GLY A 228 11.19 8.68 -3.96
N LEU A 229 11.41 8.81 -5.27
CA LEU A 229 12.50 9.58 -5.86
C LEU A 229 12.13 11.06 -5.97
N ARG A 230 13.14 11.90 -6.11
CA ARG A 230 12.95 13.36 -6.19
C ARG A 230 12.55 13.82 -7.59
N PRO A 231 11.73 14.88 -7.69
CA PRO A 231 11.54 15.60 -8.94
C PRO A 231 12.90 16.07 -9.48
N GLY A 232 13.14 15.86 -10.78
CA GLY A 232 14.40 16.19 -11.45
C GLY A 232 15.34 15.01 -11.66
N THR A 233 15.06 13.82 -11.12
CA THR A 233 15.75 12.59 -11.51
C THR A 233 15.46 12.28 -12.98
N GLN A 234 16.51 12.12 -13.79
CA GLN A 234 16.37 11.76 -15.19
C GLN A 234 16.06 10.26 -15.33
N ILE A 235 14.93 9.92 -15.94
CA ILE A 235 14.53 8.55 -16.16
C ILE A 235 14.91 8.16 -17.60
N HIS A 236 15.74 7.13 -17.78
CA HIS A 236 16.03 6.50 -19.05
C HIS A 236 15.28 5.16 -19.12
N ILE A 237 14.32 5.04 -20.06
CA ILE A 237 13.52 3.84 -20.23
C ILE A 237 13.71 3.27 -21.62
N ALA A 238 14.02 1.97 -21.71
CA ALA A 238 14.20 1.23 -22.95
C ALA A 238 13.63 -0.19 -22.78
N LEU A 239 12.36 -0.37 -23.12
CA LEU A 239 11.68 -1.67 -23.05
C LEU A 239 11.78 -2.40 -24.39
N ASP A 240 11.88 -3.72 -24.36
CA ASP A 240 11.83 -4.59 -25.55
C ASP A 240 10.37 -5.00 -25.80
N GLU A 241 9.73 -4.40 -26.79
CA GLU A 241 8.33 -4.61 -27.14
C GLU A 241 7.95 -6.07 -27.41
N ASN A 242 8.91 -6.89 -27.85
CA ASN A 242 8.66 -8.29 -28.14
C ASN A 242 8.73 -9.20 -26.90
N LYS A 243 9.38 -8.73 -25.83
CA LYS A 243 9.55 -9.48 -24.58
C LYS A 243 8.63 -9.06 -23.45
N GLU A 244 8.20 -7.79 -23.48
CA GLU A 244 7.55 -7.17 -22.31
C GLU A 244 6.01 -7.34 -22.27
N VAL A 245 5.43 -8.07 -23.25
CA VAL A 245 4.00 -8.45 -23.20
C VAL A 245 3.87 -9.93 -22.90
N PRO A 246 4.04 -10.37 -21.65
CA PRO A 246 3.78 -11.74 -21.29
C PRO A 246 2.29 -12.02 -21.45
N MET A 247 1.96 -13.06 -22.22
CA MET A 247 0.58 -13.57 -22.26
C MET A 247 0.33 -14.36 -20.99
N PRO A 248 -0.41 -13.81 -20.01
CA PRO A 248 -0.59 -14.49 -18.74
C PRO A 248 -1.45 -15.74 -18.93
N ASN A 249 -0.89 -16.90 -18.57
CA ASN A 249 -1.63 -18.15 -18.42
C ASN A 249 -2.51 -18.10 -17.15
N ALA A 250 -3.42 -17.15 -17.09
CA ALA A 250 -4.33 -17.09 -15.97
C ALA A 250 -5.40 -18.17 -16.11
N LYS A 251 -5.39 -19.17 -15.25
CA LYS A 251 -6.46 -20.13 -15.13
C LYS A 251 -7.71 -19.44 -14.56
N ASP A 252 -8.87 -19.84 -15.09
CA ASP A 252 -10.18 -19.27 -14.71
C ASP A 252 -10.76 -19.87 -13.43
N ASP A 253 -9.92 -20.31 -12.49
CA ASP A 253 -10.42 -20.87 -11.25
C ASP A 253 -10.52 -19.77 -10.16
N PRO A 254 -11.73 -19.30 -9.82
CA PRO A 254 -11.94 -18.35 -8.75
C PRO A 254 -11.38 -18.81 -7.40
N LEU A 255 -11.24 -20.13 -7.18
CA LEU A 255 -10.70 -20.70 -5.95
C LEU A 255 -9.19 -20.49 -5.83
N GLU A 256 -8.46 -20.33 -6.93
CA GLU A 256 -7.05 -19.96 -6.86
C GLU A 256 -6.84 -18.57 -6.26
N LEU A 257 -7.79 -17.65 -6.46
CA LEU A 257 -7.74 -16.30 -5.89
C LEU A 257 -7.92 -16.26 -4.36
N VAL A 258 -8.37 -17.36 -3.73
CA VAL A 258 -8.36 -17.46 -2.26
C VAL A 258 -6.94 -17.38 -1.72
N LYS A 259 -5.93 -17.80 -2.48
CA LYS A 259 -4.49 -17.71 -2.12
C LYS A 259 -3.89 -16.34 -2.38
N HIS A 260 -4.64 -15.42 -2.97
CA HIS A 260 -4.16 -14.07 -3.24
C HIS A 260 -3.81 -13.33 -1.94
N PRO A 261 -2.69 -12.58 -1.86
CA PRO A 261 -2.24 -11.92 -0.63
C PRO A 261 -3.32 -11.08 0.07
N LYS A 262 -4.17 -10.37 -0.67
CA LYS A 262 -5.29 -9.59 -0.12
C LYS A 262 -6.32 -10.45 0.62
N VAL A 263 -6.68 -11.60 0.05
CA VAL A 263 -7.63 -12.53 0.68
C VAL A 263 -6.99 -13.18 1.89
N MET A 264 -5.72 -13.59 1.77
CA MET A 264 -4.98 -14.17 2.90
C MET A 264 -4.86 -13.19 4.08
N ALA A 265 -4.60 -11.92 3.82
CA ALA A 265 -4.57 -10.89 4.87
C ALA A 265 -5.93 -10.75 5.57
N ALA A 266 -7.03 -10.74 4.80
CA ALA A 266 -8.38 -10.67 5.34
C ALA A 266 -8.75 -11.92 6.16
N LEU A 267 -8.34 -13.12 5.72
CA LEU A 267 -8.56 -14.38 6.46
C LEU A 267 -7.76 -14.42 7.77
N VAL A 268 -6.51 -13.98 7.78
CA VAL A 268 -5.72 -13.90 9.02
C VAL A 268 -6.31 -12.87 9.98
N ARG A 269 -6.86 -11.76 9.46
CA ARG A 269 -7.57 -10.78 10.30
C ARG A 269 -8.85 -11.36 10.90
N LEU A 270 -9.61 -12.17 10.13
CA LEU A 270 -10.76 -12.90 10.64
C LEU A 270 -10.36 -13.86 11.77
N ASP A 271 -9.26 -14.60 11.63
CA ASP A 271 -8.73 -15.48 12.68
C ASP A 271 -8.40 -14.68 13.97
N GLY A 272 -7.85 -13.48 13.83
CA GLY A 272 -7.64 -12.56 14.95
C GLY A 272 -8.93 -12.17 15.68
N THR A 273 -10.01 -11.89 14.93
CA THR A 273 -11.33 -11.58 15.53
C THR A 273 -11.98 -12.79 16.19
N GLU A 274 -11.78 -14.01 15.68
CA GLU A 274 -12.23 -15.24 16.34
C GLU A 274 -11.52 -15.45 17.69
N HIS A 275 -10.21 -15.24 17.75
CA HIS A 275 -9.47 -15.29 19.01
C HIS A 275 -9.92 -14.20 20.00
N ALA A 276 -10.16 -12.98 19.52
CA ALA A 276 -10.67 -11.88 20.34
C ALA A 276 -12.05 -12.18 20.91
N LEU A 277 -12.98 -12.70 20.08
CA LEU A 277 -14.30 -13.13 20.55
C LEU A 277 -14.19 -14.23 21.62
N HIS A 278 -13.31 -15.19 21.39
CA HIS A 278 -13.09 -16.26 22.37
C HIS A 278 -12.52 -15.70 23.69
N ALA A 279 -11.65 -14.70 23.65
CA ALA A 279 -11.16 -14.02 24.84
C ALA A 279 -12.31 -13.32 25.59
N GLU A 280 -13.20 -12.59 24.88
CA GLU A 280 -14.35 -11.92 25.50
C GLU A 280 -15.34 -12.93 26.15
N ILE A 281 -15.55 -14.08 25.51
CA ILE A 281 -16.36 -15.16 26.10
C ILE A 281 -15.68 -15.69 27.39
N ARG A 282 -14.35 -15.82 27.40
CA ARG A 282 -13.62 -16.26 28.57
C ARG A 282 -13.65 -15.26 29.73
N ARG A 283 -13.73 -13.95 29.45
CA ARG A 283 -13.87 -12.91 30.47
C ARG A 283 -15.19 -12.94 31.26
N GLN A 284 -16.10 -13.87 30.93
CA GLN A 284 -17.25 -14.18 31.80
C GLN A 284 -16.84 -14.88 33.10
N TYR A 285 -15.68 -15.52 33.13
CA TYR A 285 -15.15 -16.17 34.33
C TYR A 285 -14.38 -15.15 35.16
N PRO A 286 -14.58 -15.17 36.50
CA PRO A 286 -13.94 -14.21 37.39
C PRO A 286 -12.45 -14.50 37.57
N ASP A 287 -11.69 -13.44 37.84
CA ASP A 287 -10.30 -13.54 38.25
C ASP A 287 -10.21 -13.67 39.77
N LEU A 288 -9.16 -14.32 40.26
CA LEU A 288 -8.90 -14.52 41.69
C LEU A 288 -7.83 -13.52 42.13
N LYS A 289 -8.18 -12.61 43.06
CA LYS A 289 -7.22 -11.78 43.78
C LYS A 289 -6.77 -12.52 45.02
N LEU A 290 -5.45 -12.67 45.19
CA LEU A 290 -4.85 -13.36 46.31
C LEU A 290 -3.55 -12.64 46.74
N GLY A 291 -3.36 -12.45 48.06
CA GLY A 291 -2.12 -11.88 48.54
C GLY A 291 -1.97 -11.79 50.06
N PRO A 292 -0.76 -11.52 50.55
CA PRO A 292 -0.50 -11.30 51.98
C PRO A 292 -1.09 -9.94 52.41
N ALA A 293 -1.58 -9.90 53.68
CA ALA A 293 -2.02 -8.70 54.36
C ALA A 293 -1.40 -8.59 55.75
N TYR A 294 -1.17 -7.35 56.13
CA TYR A 294 -0.72 -6.99 57.46
C TYR A 294 -1.63 -5.93 58.06
N VAL A 295 -2.06 -6.09 59.27
CA VAL A 295 -2.88 -5.11 60.02
C VAL A 295 -2.32 -4.96 61.42
N ASN A 296 -2.12 -3.73 61.83
CA ASN A 296 -1.83 -3.41 63.24
C ASN A 296 -3.09 -2.81 63.87
N GLU A 297 -3.69 -3.52 64.80
CA GLU A 297 -4.89 -3.15 65.47
C GLU A 297 -4.64 -3.13 66.97
N GLU A 298 -4.82 -1.99 67.62
CA GLU A 298 -4.59 -1.78 69.06
C GLU A 298 -3.20 -2.18 69.55
N GLY A 299 -2.15 -2.07 68.69
CA GLY A 299 -0.78 -2.46 68.97
C GLY A 299 -0.47 -3.97 68.82
N LEU A 300 -1.43 -4.72 68.28
CA LEU A 300 -1.21 -6.15 67.93
C LEU A 300 -0.98 -6.29 66.41
N ASP A 301 0.15 -6.92 66.06
CA ASP A 301 0.49 -7.20 64.69
C ASP A 301 -0.24 -8.46 64.21
N ARG A 302 -0.99 -8.35 63.10
CA ARG A 302 -1.69 -9.48 62.51
C ARG A 302 -1.22 -9.67 61.05
N PHE A 303 -0.87 -10.89 60.73
CA PHE A 303 -0.55 -11.31 59.36
C PHE A 303 -1.62 -12.28 58.84
N GLY A 304 -2.08 -12.04 57.64
CA GLY A 304 -3.13 -12.82 57.03
C GLY A 304 -2.99 -12.91 55.49
N LEU A 305 -4.02 -13.46 54.88
CA LEU A 305 -4.18 -13.53 53.43
C LEU A 305 -5.47 -12.76 53.08
N VAL A 306 -5.37 -11.93 52.03
CA VAL A 306 -6.53 -11.35 51.37
C VAL A 306 -6.85 -12.23 50.17
N ALA A 307 -8.11 -12.66 50.04
CA ALA A 307 -8.63 -13.36 48.88
C ALA A 307 -9.90 -12.67 48.41
N GLY A 308 -10.00 -12.38 47.12
CA GLY A 308 -11.16 -11.72 46.51
C GLY A 308 -11.49 -12.36 45.17
N ILE A 309 -12.78 -12.47 44.87
CA ILE A 309 -13.28 -12.95 43.58
C ILE A 309 -14.44 -12.08 43.14
N SER A 310 -14.39 -11.60 41.90
CA SER A 310 -15.48 -10.80 41.32
C SER A 310 -16.58 -11.72 40.80
N LEU A 311 -17.76 -11.66 41.39
CA LEU A 311 -18.91 -12.50 40.96
C LEU A 311 -19.66 -11.85 39.81
N PRO A 312 -19.65 -12.43 38.58
CA PRO A 312 -20.31 -11.86 37.40
C PRO A 312 -21.83 -12.13 37.41
N LEU A 313 -22.54 -11.56 38.35
CA LEU A 313 -23.97 -11.83 38.57
C LEU A 313 -24.86 -11.16 37.53
N TRP A 314 -24.51 -9.96 37.04
CA TRP A 314 -25.36 -9.14 36.18
C TRP A 314 -24.79 -8.93 34.79
N ASN A 315 -23.54 -8.51 34.66
CA ASN A 315 -22.96 -8.09 33.39
C ASN A 315 -22.52 -9.28 32.52
N ARG A 316 -21.81 -10.26 33.08
CA ARG A 316 -21.28 -11.45 32.37
C ARG A 316 -20.61 -11.08 31.03
N ASN A 317 -19.96 -9.94 30.96
CA ASN A 317 -19.29 -9.40 29.76
C ASN A 317 -20.17 -9.35 28.49
N ARG A 318 -21.48 -9.19 28.63
CA ARG A 318 -22.42 -9.23 27.48
C ARG A 318 -22.09 -8.19 26.41
N LYS A 319 -21.65 -6.99 26.83
CA LYS A 319 -21.28 -5.92 25.92
C LYS A 319 -20.04 -6.28 25.12
N GLY A 320 -18.97 -6.74 25.76
CA GLY A 320 -17.73 -7.11 25.10
C GLY A 320 -17.95 -8.27 24.09
N ILE A 321 -18.77 -9.27 24.48
CA ILE A 321 -19.12 -10.38 23.59
C ILE A 321 -19.88 -9.87 22.37
N ALA A 322 -20.91 -9.03 22.53
CA ALA A 322 -21.68 -8.52 21.41
C ALA A 322 -20.84 -7.65 20.44
N GLU A 323 -19.93 -6.84 20.97
CA GLU A 323 -18.97 -6.05 20.17
C GLU A 323 -18.00 -6.95 19.38
N ALA A 324 -17.49 -8.01 20.03
CA ALA A 324 -16.59 -8.95 19.40
C ALA A 324 -17.29 -9.85 18.35
N GLU A 325 -18.56 -10.24 18.59
CA GLU A 325 -19.38 -10.95 17.59
C GLU A 325 -19.58 -10.07 16.34
N GLY A 326 -19.94 -8.80 16.53
CA GLY A 326 -20.05 -7.82 15.43
C GLY A 326 -18.75 -7.69 14.65
N ALA A 327 -17.62 -7.51 15.34
CA ALA A 327 -16.31 -7.39 14.70
C ALA A 327 -15.90 -8.64 13.90
N ARG A 328 -16.23 -9.86 14.39
CA ARG A 328 -16.02 -11.11 13.66
C ARG A 328 -16.88 -11.17 12.39
N ASP A 329 -18.17 -10.84 12.50
CA ASP A 329 -19.09 -10.91 11.37
C ASP A 329 -18.69 -9.87 10.29
N ASP A 330 -18.26 -8.68 10.68
CA ASP A 330 -17.73 -7.66 9.79
C ASP A 330 -16.45 -8.15 9.08
N ALA A 331 -15.50 -8.74 9.82
CA ALA A 331 -14.27 -9.29 9.25
C ALA A 331 -14.54 -10.43 8.26
N ARG A 332 -15.54 -11.28 8.55
CA ARG A 332 -15.98 -12.36 7.66
C ARG A 332 -16.55 -11.81 6.35
N LEU A 333 -17.43 -10.82 6.44
CA LEU A 333 -18.01 -10.18 5.26
C LEU A 333 -16.92 -9.46 4.45
N ALA A 334 -16.02 -8.75 5.09
CA ALA A 334 -14.88 -8.08 4.44
C ALA A 334 -14.01 -9.09 3.67
N ALA A 335 -13.72 -10.26 4.22
CA ALA A 335 -12.95 -11.29 3.52
C ALA A 335 -13.67 -11.82 2.27
N ILE A 336 -14.99 -12.01 2.34
CA ILE A 336 -15.82 -12.41 1.20
C ILE A 336 -15.84 -11.32 0.13
N ASP A 337 -15.98 -10.05 0.53
CA ASP A 337 -16.04 -8.93 -0.40
C ASP A 337 -14.71 -8.73 -1.12
N VAL A 338 -13.58 -8.84 -0.42
CA VAL A 338 -12.24 -8.80 -1.03
C VAL A 338 -12.09 -9.90 -2.08
N TRP A 339 -12.49 -11.13 -1.77
CA TRP A 339 -12.43 -12.23 -2.74
C TRP A 339 -13.33 -11.99 -3.94
N ARG A 340 -14.59 -11.56 -3.74
CA ARG A 340 -15.53 -11.28 -4.83
C ARG A 340 -15.05 -10.15 -5.73
N SER A 341 -14.54 -9.08 -5.15
CA SER A 341 -13.95 -7.97 -5.91
C SER A 341 -12.81 -8.47 -6.80
N LEU A 342 -11.87 -9.25 -6.24
CA LEU A 342 -10.76 -9.80 -7.01
C LEU A 342 -11.22 -10.72 -8.17
N VAL A 343 -12.28 -11.51 -7.96
CA VAL A 343 -12.85 -12.35 -9.02
C VAL A 343 -13.41 -11.49 -10.16
N CYS A 344 -14.14 -10.43 -9.83
CA CYS A 344 -14.68 -9.51 -10.83
C CYS A 344 -13.57 -8.73 -11.55
N ASP A 345 -12.61 -8.19 -10.81
CA ASP A 345 -11.49 -7.41 -11.37
C ASP A 345 -10.62 -8.28 -12.31
N ALA A 346 -10.36 -9.53 -11.93
CA ALA A 346 -9.61 -10.48 -12.77
C ALA A 346 -10.38 -10.82 -14.06
N ALA A 347 -11.69 -11.02 -13.97
CA ALA A 347 -12.54 -11.28 -15.12
C ALA A 347 -12.59 -10.07 -16.07
N GLU A 348 -12.69 -8.86 -15.54
CA GLU A 348 -12.66 -7.62 -16.31
C GLU A 348 -11.31 -7.42 -17.01
N ALA A 349 -10.20 -7.56 -16.29
CA ALA A 349 -8.85 -7.44 -16.84
C ALA A 349 -8.62 -8.42 -17.99
N ARG A 350 -9.08 -9.67 -17.83
CA ARG A 350 -9.01 -10.69 -18.88
C ARG A 350 -9.87 -10.34 -20.09
N ALA A 351 -11.13 -9.97 -19.87
CA ALA A 351 -12.04 -9.61 -20.97
C ALA A 351 -11.48 -8.42 -21.77
N ASN A 352 -10.88 -7.46 -21.09
CA ASN A 352 -10.23 -6.32 -21.74
C ASN A 352 -9.03 -6.75 -22.59
N LEU A 353 -8.13 -7.58 -22.08
CA LEU A 353 -6.98 -8.09 -22.82
C LEU A 353 -7.42 -8.90 -24.04
N VAL A 354 -8.37 -9.83 -23.89
CA VAL A 354 -8.91 -10.64 -25.00
C VAL A 354 -9.50 -9.75 -26.09
N ARG A 355 -10.26 -8.70 -25.71
CA ARG A 355 -10.85 -7.74 -26.65
C ARG A 355 -9.78 -6.98 -27.43
N LEU A 356 -8.73 -6.51 -26.76
CA LEU A 356 -7.63 -5.78 -27.41
C LEU A 356 -6.87 -6.67 -28.38
N LEU A 357 -6.61 -7.92 -28.03
CA LEU A 357 -5.93 -8.89 -28.90
C LEU A 357 -6.76 -9.35 -30.10
N ALA A 358 -8.08 -9.32 -29.98
CA ALA A 358 -8.98 -9.66 -31.09
C ALA A 358 -9.04 -8.57 -32.19
N HIS A 359 -8.62 -7.34 -31.89
CA HIS A 359 -8.73 -6.21 -32.79
C HIS A 359 -7.39 -5.44 -32.93
N PRO A 360 -6.32 -6.09 -33.44
CA PRO A 360 -5.07 -5.39 -33.70
C PRO A 360 -5.29 -4.39 -34.85
N PRO A 361 -4.65 -3.22 -34.82
CA PRO A 361 -4.64 -2.31 -35.95
C PRO A 361 -3.92 -2.94 -37.15
N VAL A 362 -4.41 -2.68 -38.34
CA VAL A 362 -3.81 -3.23 -39.57
C VAL A 362 -2.47 -2.54 -39.82
N PRO A 363 -1.35 -3.27 -39.98
CA PRO A 363 -0.08 -2.65 -40.33
C PRO A 363 -0.15 -2.06 -41.73
N THR A 364 0.29 -0.83 -41.91
CA THR A 364 0.43 -0.22 -43.23
C THR A 364 1.87 -0.15 -43.63
N SER A 365 2.19 -0.78 -44.77
CA SER A 365 3.50 -0.67 -45.46
C SER A 365 3.50 0.43 -46.53
N GLU A 366 2.53 1.34 -46.46
CA GLU A 366 2.21 2.25 -47.57
C GLU A 366 3.07 3.53 -47.61
N ARG A 367 3.89 3.80 -46.58
CA ARG A 367 4.72 5.00 -46.50
C ARG A 367 5.68 5.13 -47.68
N GLU A 368 6.44 4.07 -47.96
CA GLU A 368 7.37 4.05 -49.06
C GLU A 368 6.66 4.11 -50.45
N GLN A 369 5.44 3.60 -50.50
CA GLN A 369 4.63 3.69 -51.70
C GLN A 369 4.13 5.10 -51.95
N ALA A 370 3.61 5.77 -50.90
CA ALA A 370 3.18 7.17 -51.00
C ALA A 370 4.37 8.08 -51.35
N ASP A 371 5.55 7.86 -50.78
CA ASP A 371 6.74 8.62 -51.12
C ASP A 371 7.17 8.40 -52.59
N ARG A 372 7.09 7.18 -53.10
CA ARG A 372 7.37 6.87 -54.53
C ARG A 372 6.39 7.50 -55.48
N LEU A 373 5.09 7.49 -55.18
CA LEU A 373 4.04 8.11 -56.00
C LEU A 373 4.20 9.63 -56.05
N ALA A 374 4.56 10.24 -54.89
CA ALA A 374 4.81 11.70 -54.84
C ALA A 374 6.07 12.06 -55.64
N ASP A 375 7.16 11.29 -55.59
CA ASP A 375 8.37 11.49 -56.36
C ASP A 375 8.12 11.32 -57.88
N ALA A 376 7.20 10.43 -58.26
CA ALA A 376 6.78 10.24 -59.64
C ALA A 376 5.85 11.35 -60.14
N GLY A 377 5.39 12.25 -59.26
CA GLY A 377 4.43 13.29 -59.63
C GLY A 377 2.98 12.80 -59.83
N GLU A 378 2.70 11.57 -59.37
CA GLU A 378 1.37 10.94 -59.46
C GLU A 378 0.42 11.41 -58.35
N LEU A 379 0.93 12.07 -57.29
CA LEU A 379 0.15 12.70 -56.21
C LEU A 379 0.34 14.21 -56.24
N THR A 380 -0.76 14.94 -56.11
CA THR A 380 -0.69 16.37 -55.83
C THR A 380 -0.13 16.62 -54.43
N PRO A 381 0.42 17.81 -54.15
CA PRO A 381 0.91 18.12 -52.78
C PRO A 381 -0.17 17.99 -51.71
N LEU A 382 -1.43 18.21 -52.03
CA LEU A 382 -2.55 18.07 -51.11
C LEU A 382 -2.86 16.59 -50.83
N GLU A 383 -2.98 15.76 -51.88
CA GLU A 383 -3.19 14.32 -51.76
C GLU A 383 -2.04 13.63 -51.01
N TYR A 384 -0.81 14.06 -51.25
CA TYR A 384 0.33 13.57 -50.50
C TYR A 384 0.25 13.84 -48.98
N LEU A 385 -0.20 15.07 -48.61
CA LEU A 385 -0.38 15.40 -47.19
C LEU A 385 -1.55 14.61 -46.57
N ASP A 386 -2.61 14.32 -47.30
CA ASP A 386 -3.74 13.52 -46.86
C ASP A 386 -3.34 12.07 -46.60
N VAL A 387 -2.63 11.43 -47.52
CA VAL A 387 -2.13 10.06 -47.39
C VAL A 387 -1.13 9.97 -46.23
N ARG A 388 -0.29 10.97 -46.10
CA ARG A 388 0.71 11.01 -44.99
C ARG A 388 0.04 11.12 -43.61
N GLU A 389 -1.02 11.92 -43.49
CA GLU A 389 -1.79 12.04 -42.25
C GLU A 389 -2.48 10.71 -41.89
N GLU A 390 -3.02 10.00 -42.87
CA GLU A 390 -3.64 8.70 -42.70
C GLU A 390 -2.60 7.65 -42.18
N ILE A 391 -1.44 7.59 -42.84
CA ILE A 391 -0.33 6.70 -42.40
C ILE A 391 0.12 7.02 -40.99
N MET A 392 0.28 8.31 -40.64
CA MET A 392 0.58 8.74 -39.26
C MET A 392 -0.48 8.24 -38.29
N GLY A 393 -1.76 8.37 -38.63
CA GLY A 393 -2.87 7.89 -37.83
C GLY A 393 -2.76 6.38 -37.52
N PHE A 394 -2.43 5.58 -38.52
CA PHE A 394 -2.24 4.13 -38.35
C PHE A 394 -1.01 3.80 -37.47
N GLU A 395 0.14 4.46 -37.69
CA GLU A 395 1.33 4.23 -36.88
C GLU A 395 1.08 4.60 -35.40
N LEU A 396 0.40 5.71 -35.14
CA LEU A 396 0.02 6.11 -33.79
C LEU A 396 -0.99 5.15 -33.17
N ALA A 397 -2.01 4.70 -33.93
CA ALA A 397 -2.97 3.70 -33.47
C ALA A 397 -2.31 2.38 -33.08
N HIS A 398 -1.28 1.95 -33.86
CA HIS A 398 -0.50 0.74 -33.53
C HIS A 398 0.30 0.91 -32.22
N ALA A 399 0.93 2.08 -32.02
CA ALA A 399 1.66 2.38 -30.81
C ALA A 399 0.74 2.44 -29.57
N ASP A 400 -0.45 3.04 -29.73
CA ASP A 400 -1.48 3.11 -28.69
C ASP A 400 -2.04 1.70 -28.37
N TRP A 401 -2.28 0.88 -29.39
CA TRP A 401 -2.74 -0.50 -29.20
C TRP A 401 -1.70 -1.34 -28.41
N TRP A 402 -0.43 -1.24 -28.77
CA TRP A 402 0.63 -1.93 -28.03
C TRP A 402 0.65 -1.50 -26.55
N ARG A 403 0.55 -0.19 -26.30
CA ARG A 403 0.45 0.35 -24.94
C ARG A 403 -0.72 -0.27 -24.17
N ASP A 404 -1.90 -0.29 -24.79
CA ASP A 404 -3.13 -0.74 -24.15
C ASP A 404 -3.09 -2.25 -23.88
N VAL A 405 -2.52 -3.04 -24.80
CA VAL A 405 -2.27 -4.48 -24.60
C VAL A 405 -1.26 -4.71 -23.47
N ALA A 406 -0.16 -3.98 -23.44
CA ALA A 406 0.86 -4.10 -22.39
C ALA A 406 0.30 -3.71 -21.02
N LEU A 407 -0.51 -2.65 -20.94
CA LEU A 407 -1.18 -2.24 -19.70
C LEU A 407 -2.20 -3.30 -19.22
N ALA A 408 -3.00 -3.86 -20.13
CA ALA A 408 -3.97 -4.90 -19.79
C ALA A 408 -3.27 -6.20 -19.34
N ALA A 409 -2.15 -6.56 -19.96
CA ALA A 409 -1.34 -7.71 -19.55
C ALA A 409 -0.73 -7.49 -18.16
N ALA A 410 -0.18 -6.32 -17.88
CA ALA A 410 0.38 -5.96 -16.58
C ALA A 410 -0.70 -5.94 -15.47
N GLU A 411 -1.92 -5.51 -15.80
CA GLU A 411 -3.05 -5.58 -14.86
C GLU A 411 -3.46 -7.02 -14.55
N LEU A 412 -3.51 -7.89 -15.57
CA LEU A 412 -3.87 -9.29 -15.38
C LEU A 412 -2.81 -10.07 -14.59
N GLU A 413 -1.52 -9.71 -14.73
CA GLU A 413 -0.43 -10.34 -13.97
C GLU A 413 -0.58 -10.16 -12.46
N LYS A 414 -1.22 -9.09 -11.99
CA LYS A 414 -1.53 -8.83 -10.58
C LYS A 414 -2.33 -9.97 -9.93
N PHE A 415 -3.18 -10.65 -10.69
CA PHE A 415 -4.01 -11.76 -10.21
C PHE A 415 -3.34 -13.12 -10.32
N ASN A 416 -2.11 -13.19 -10.84
CA ASN A 416 -1.37 -14.44 -10.96
C ASN A 416 -0.68 -14.81 -9.65
N VAL A 417 -1.31 -15.68 -8.86
CA VAL A 417 -0.83 -16.11 -7.53
C VAL A 417 0.51 -16.84 -7.59
N ASN A 418 0.81 -17.54 -8.70
CA ASN A 418 2.01 -18.38 -8.82
C ASN A 418 3.29 -17.58 -9.10
N SER A 419 3.21 -16.36 -9.63
CA SER A 419 4.38 -15.51 -9.89
C SER A 419 4.96 -14.88 -8.62
N ASN A 420 4.17 -14.78 -7.54
CA ASN A 420 4.53 -14.10 -6.30
C ASN A 420 5.14 -15.02 -5.22
N VAL A 421 5.15 -16.35 -5.43
CA VAL A 421 5.64 -17.32 -4.43
C VAL A 421 7.14 -17.64 -4.59
N ASN A 422 7.72 -17.35 -5.76
CA ASN A 422 9.11 -17.72 -6.08
C ASN A 422 10.09 -16.52 -6.20
N ARG A 423 9.75 -15.37 -5.62
CA ARG A 423 10.63 -14.17 -5.64
C ARG A 423 10.97 -13.64 -4.25
#